data_15fe0988329ba1ceb6d323ccb8b6b7cb
#
_entry.id   15fe0988329ba1ceb6d323ccb8b6b7cb
#
_cell.length_a   1.000
_cell.length_b   1.000
_cell.length_c   1.000
_cell.angle_alpha   90.00
_cell.angle_beta   90.00
_cell.angle_gamma   90.00
#
_symmetry.space_group_name_H-M   'P 1'
#
loop_
_entity.id
_entity.type
_entity.pdbx_description
1 polymer ?
#
loop_
_entity_poly.entity_id
_entity_poly.type
_entity_poly.pdbx_seq_one_letter_code
_entity_poly.pdbx_strand_id
1 'polypeptide(L)'
;SGTSMSATESGALPETVEIYDTTLRDGAQLEGISLTVDDKLRIAEQLDRLGVHYIEGGWPGANPKDVEFFQRAATELDLEHSKLVAFGSTRRVGGDVEDDVTLGNLLDAGTDVVCIVGKCSAYHVTEALRTGKDEGVAMVADSVRFLKSHGRTVFFDAEHFFDGYADDPEFSLRVLTGAAEAGADCLVLCDTNGGSLPSRIESMVRDVVAAVDCAVGVHLHNDTGCGVANALAGVVAGATHVQGTINGYGERVGNCDLVPIIANLTLKMGVETLPEGHLAELTPVAHHVAELVNFAADPQQPYVGATAFAHKAGLHTSAIARRRDAYEHVAPELVGNGTRFLVSEM
;
A
#
# COMPACT_ATOMS: atom_id res chain seq x y z
N SER A 1 -2.05 11.84 -41.97
CA SER A 1 -1.97 10.66 -41.10
C SER A 1 -1.37 11.09 -39.74
N GLY A 2 -2.24 11.49 -38.82
CA GLY A 2 -1.83 11.84 -37.46
C GLY A 2 -1.81 10.57 -36.63
N THR A 3 -0.64 10.15 -36.21
CA THR A 3 -0.45 9.18 -35.14
C THR A 3 -0.92 9.82 -33.83
N SER A 4 -2.04 9.37 -33.28
CA SER A 4 -2.45 9.75 -31.93
C SER A 4 -1.44 9.14 -30.97
N MET A 5 -0.67 9.98 -30.30
CA MET A 5 0.19 9.57 -29.19
C MET A 5 -0.70 9.01 -28.08
N SER A 6 -0.36 7.84 -27.55
CA SER A 6 -1.10 7.26 -26.43
C SER A 6 -0.94 8.12 -25.17
N ALA A 7 -1.95 8.14 -24.31
CA ALA A 7 -1.93 8.95 -23.07
C ALA A 7 -0.72 8.67 -22.15
N THR A 8 -0.09 7.50 -22.29
CA THR A 8 1.13 7.11 -21.58
C THR A 8 2.37 7.87 -22.03
N GLU A 9 2.39 8.40 -23.24
CA GLU A 9 3.51 9.19 -23.76
C GLU A 9 3.44 10.66 -23.33
N SER A 10 2.30 11.13 -22.85
CA SER A 10 2.09 12.54 -22.49
C SER A 10 2.42 12.87 -21.03
N GLY A 11 2.79 11.90 -20.20
CA GLY A 11 3.02 12.10 -18.77
C GLY A 11 1.76 12.41 -17.98
N ALA A 12 0.58 12.06 -18.49
CA ALA A 12 -0.69 12.25 -17.81
C ALA A 12 -0.79 11.34 -16.57
N LEU A 13 -1.42 11.86 -15.48
CA LEU A 13 -1.73 11.07 -14.29
C LEU A 13 -2.74 9.97 -14.62
N PRO A 14 -2.68 8.81 -13.92
CA PRO A 14 -3.73 7.81 -14.05
C PRO A 14 -5.08 8.39 -13.61
N GLU A 15 -6.17 7.90 -14.19
CA GLU A 15 -7.52 8.29 -13.79
C GLU A 15 -7.85 7.80 -12.38
N THR A 16 -7.48 6.55 -12.09
CA THR A 16 -7.74 5.86 -10.82
C THR A 16 -6.48 5.23 -10.28
N VAL A 17 -6.32 5.27 -8.95
CA VAL A 17 -5.29 4.52 -8.22
C VAL A 17 -5.97 3.60 -7.23
N GLU A 18 -5.61 2.33 -7.26
CA GLU A 18 -6.06 1.35 -6.27
C GLU A 18 -5.33 1.56 -4.95
N ILE A 19 -6.09 1.61 -3.87
CA ILE A 19 -5.57 1.72 -2.50
C ILE A 19 -5.59 0.33 -1.85
N TYR A 20 -4.43 -0.12 -1.45
CA TYR A 20 -4.20 -1.42 -0.83
C TYR A 20 -3.67 -1.21 0.58
N ASP A 21 -4.45 -1.63 1.58
CA ASP A 21 -4.09 -1.45 3.00
C ASP A 21 -3.46 -2.72 3.56
N THR A 22 -2.30 -2.59 4.20
CA THR A 22 -1.59 -3.68 4.88
C THR A 22 -1.43 -3.43 6.39
N THR A 23 -2.32 -2.65 7.00
CA THR A 23 -2.30 -2.39 8.45
C THR A 23 -2.33 -3.69 9.26
N LEU A 24 -3.12 -4.68 8.83
CA LEU A 24 -3.31 -5.94 9.55
C LEU A 24 -2.12 -6.90 9.44
N ARG A 25 -1.21 -6.71 8.50
CA ARG A 25 -0.01 -7.53 8.35
C ARG A 25 1.25 -6.72 8.60
N ASP A 26 1.65 -5.86 7.68
CA ASP A 26 2.89 -5.08 7.78
C ASP A 26 2.78 -4.02 8.89
N GLY A 27 1.63 -3.37 8.98
CA GLY A 27 1.34 -2.41 10.05
C GLY A 27 1.39 -3.01 11.45
N ALA A 28 0.99 -4.26 11.60
CA ALA A 28 1.01 -4.99 12.87
C ALA A 28 2.42 -5.35 13.36
N GLN A 29 3.45 -5.12 12.54
CA GLN A 29 4.86 -5.28 12.94
C GLN A 29 5.38 -4.11 13.78
N LEU A 30 4.63 -3.04 13.95
CA LEU A 30 5.02 -1.93 14.80
C LEU A 30 5.16 -2.43 16.25
N GLU A 31 6.30 -2.08 16.87
CA GLU A 31 6.55 -2.38 18.28
C GLU A 31 5.45 -1.77 19.16
N GLY A 32 4.89 -2.56 20.06
CA GLY A 32 3.81 -2.14 20.95
C GLY A 32 2.39 -2.38 20.42
N ILE A 33 2.22 -2.80 19.18
CA ILE A 33 0.92 -3.23 18.65
C ILE A 33 0.77 -4.74 18.81
N SER A 34 -0.35 -5.15 19.41
CA SER A 34 -0.75 -6.54 19.53
C SER A 34 -2.25 -6.64 19.23
N LEU A 35 -2.58 -7.21 18.07
CA LEU A 35 -3.96 -7.33 17.61
C LEU A 35 -4.49 -8.74 17.88
N THR A 36 -5.67 -8.82 18.47
CA THR A 36 -6.45 -10.07 18.52
C THR A 36 -7.12 -10.29 17.16
N VAL A 37 -7.65 -11.49 16.93
CA VAL A 37 -8.46 -11.75 15.73
C VAL A 37 -9.69 -10.84 15.70
N ASP A 38 -10.34 -10.59 16.85
CA ASP A 38 -11.45 -9.65 16.93
C ASP A 38 -11.05 -8.23 16.53
N ASP A 39 -9.90 -7.74 17.00
CA ASP A 39 -9.38 -6.44 16.60
C ASP A 39 -9.18 -6.36 15.09
N LYS A 40 -8.60 -7.41 14.50
CA LYS A 40 -8.36 -7.47 13.05
C LYS A 40 -9.67 -7.44 12.26
N LEU A 41 -10.69 -8.16 12.71
CA LEU A 41 -12.02 -8.14 12.08
C LEU A 41 -12.64 -6.74 12.12
N ARG A 42 -12.53 -6.04 13.26
CA ARG A 42 -13.07 -4.69 13.41
C ARG A 42 -12.33 -3.66 12.59
N ILE A 43 -11.00 -3.77 12.52
CA ILE A 43 -10.19 -2.89 11.67
C ILE A 43 -10.56 -3.10 10.20
N ALA A 44 -10.74 -4.36 9.77
CA ALA A 44 -11.17 -4.66 8.41
C ALA A 44 -12.52 -4.00 8.07
N GLU A 45 -13.47 -4.00 9.00
CA GLU A 45 -14.76 -3.31 8.81
C GLU A 45 -14.58 -1.80 8.65
N GLN A 46 -13.68 -1.18 9.41
CA GLN A 46 -13.38 0.25 9.27
C GLN A 46 -12.73 0.58 7.94
N LEU A 47 -11.80 -0.24 7.48
CA LEU A 47 -11.15 -0.05 6.19
C LEU A 47 -12.13 -0.20 5.03
N ASP A 48 -13.07 -1.14 5.14
CA ASP A 48 -14.16 -1.29 4.17
C ASP A 48 -15.11 -0.09 4.19
N ARG A 49 -15.43 0.42 5.36
CA ARG A 49 -16.22 1.66 5.51
C ARG A 49 -15.54 2.84 4.82
N LEU A 50 -14.22 2.95 4.92
CA LEU A 50 -13.45 3.94 4.18
C LEU A 50 -13.55 3.71 2.67
N GLY A 51 -13.58 2.45 2.25
CA GLY A 51 -13.72 2.08 0.85
C GLY A 51 -12.41 1.82 0.14
N VAL A 52 -11.37 1.37 0.84
CA VAL A 52 -10.12 0.92 0.19
C VAL A 52 -10.41 -0.28 -0.71
N HIS A 53 -9.62 -0.46 -1.76
CA HIS A 53 -9.83 -1.55 -2.72
C HIS A 53 -9.46 -2.90 -2.14
N TYR A 54 -8.35 -2.96 -1.38
CA TYR A 54 -7.82 -4.22 -0.85
C TYR A 54 -7.43 -4.09 0.61
N ILE A 55 -7.71 -5.14 1.38
CA ILE A 55 -7.31 -5.28 2.79
C ILE A 55 -6.48 -6.55 2.89
N GLU A 56 -5.17 -6.40 3.12
CA GLU A 56 -4.29 -7.53 3.37
C GLU A 56 -4.48 -8.00 4.81
N GLY A 57 -5.08 -9.17 4.95
CA GLY A 57 -5.55 -9.65 6.25
C GLY A 57 -4.47 -10.30 7.11
N GLY A 58 -3.40 -10.80 6.51
CA GLY A 58 -2.34 -11.46 7.23
C GLY A 58 -1.58 -12.49 6.41
N TRP A 59 -0.67 -13.17 7.07
CA TRP A 59 0.17 -14.23 6.50
C TRP A 59 -0.18 -15.58 7.13
N PRO A 60 -1.13 -16.34 6.56
CA PRO A 60 -1.61 -17.58 7.15
C PRO A 60 -0.51 -18.65 7.30
N GLY A 61 0.48 -18.68 6.39
CA GLY A 61 1.60 -19.62 6.45
C GLY A 61 2.59 -19.35 7.58
N ALA A 62 2.62 -18.13 8.12
CA ALA A 62 3.57 -17.72 9.15
C ALA A 62 2.94 -17.55 10.54
N ASN A 63 1.62 -17.36 10.63
CA ASN A 63 0.94 -17.04 11.89
C ASN A 63 -0.40 -17.77 12.01
N PRO A 64 -0.57 -18.66 13.00
CA PRO A 64 -1.84 -19.36 13.23
C PRO A 64 -3.03 -18.43 13.49
N LYS A 65 -2.79 -17.27 14.11
CA LYS A 65 -3.82 -16.23 14.30
C LYS A 65 -4.39 -15.76 12.98
N ASP A 66 -3.57 -15.66 11.94
CA ASP A 66 -4.01 -15.21 10.63
C ASP A 66 -4.83 -16.29 9.91
N VAL A 67 -4.54 -17.56 10.14
CA VAL A 67 -5.42 -18.66 9.69
C VAL A 67 -6.81 -18.51 10.29
N GLU A 68 -6.91 -18.30 11.59
CA GLU A 68 -8.19 -18.05 12.28
C GLU A 68 -8.89 -16.81 11.75
N PHE A 69 -8.14 -15.73 11.51
CA PHE A 69 -8.71 -14.51 10.94
C PHE A 69 -9.42 -14.79 9.61
N PHE A 70 -8.77 -15.47 8.67
CA PHE A 70 -9.39 -15.76 7.37
C PHE A 70 -10.59 -16.70 7.48
N GLN A 71 -10.53 -17.68 8.37
CA GLN A 71 -11.66 -18.58 8.64
C GLN A 71 -12.88 -17.81 9.16
N ARG A 72 -12.66 -16.93 10.14
CA ARG A 72 -13.75 -16.13 10.73
C ARG A 72 -14.24 -15.04 9.79
N ALA A 73 -13.34 -14.42 9.02
CA ALA A 73 -13.69 -13.39 8.05
C ALA A 73 -14.68 -13.92 6.99
N ALA A 74 -14.55 -15.17 6.58
CA ALA A 74 -15.41 -15.78 5.58
C ALA A 74 -16.89 -15.80 5.99
N THR A 75 -17.18 -15.83 7.29
CA THR A 75 -18.55 -15.89 7.82
C THR A 75 -18.96 -14.64 8.60
N GLU A 76 -18.03 -13.89 9.14
CA GLU A 76 -18.29 -12.74 10.02
C GLU A 76 -18.12 -11.38 9.35
N LEU A 77 -17.39 -11.28 8.22
CA LEU A 77 -17.25 -10.04 7.47
C LEU A 77 -18.18 -10.03 6.25
N ASP A 78 -18.85 -8.90 6.06
CA ASP A 78 -19.63 -8.60 4.88
C ASP A 78 -19.07 -7.29 4.29
N LEU A 79 -18.03 -7.43 3.45
CA LEU A 79 -17.34 -6.29 2.86
C LEU A 79 -18.07 -5.82 1.61
N GLU A 80 -18.41 -4.53 1.56
CA GLU A 80 -19.12 -3.91 0.44
C GLU A 80 -18.18 -3.40 -0.65
N HIS A 81 -17.01 -2.89 -0.26
CA HIS A 81 -16.10 -2.19 -1.16
C HIS A 81 -14.76 -2.88 -1.33
N SER A 82 -14.27 -3.50 -0.25
CA SER A 82 -12.92 -4.03 -0.18
C SER A 82 -12.88 -5.53 -0.44
N LYS A 83 -11.78 -6.00 -1.02
CA LYS A 83 -11.47 -7.44 -1.12
C LYS A 83 -10.36 -7.79 -0.15
N LEU A 84 -10.53 -8.91 0.56
CA LEU A 84 -9.49 -9.45 1.42
C LEU A 84 -8.38 -10.07 0.57
N VAL A 85 -7.14 -9.88 1.04
CA VAL A 85 -5.94 -10.42 0.42
C VAL A 85 -5.20 -11.29 1.44
N ALA A 86 -4.83 -12.50 1.05
CA ALA A 86 -3.90 -13.35 1.81
C ALA A 86 -2.49 -13.11 1.30
N PHE A 87 -1.55 -12.93 2.23
CA PHE A 87 -0.15 -12.69 1.94
C PHE A 87 0.68 -13.94 2.17
N GLY A 88 1.70 -14.13 1.35
CA GLY A 88 2.67 -15.19 1.50
C GLY A 88 3.92 -14.94 0.69
N SER A 89 4.81 -15.94 0.64
CA SER A 89 6.01 -15.88 -0.18
C SER A 89 5.91 -16.83 -1.38
N THR A 90 6.86 -16.70 -2.30
CA THR A 90 7.04 -17.64 -3.40
C THR A 90 7.38 -19.04 -2.90
N ARG A 91 7.32 -20.04 -3.78
CA ARG A 91 7.78 -21.40 -3.47
C ARG A 91 9.22 -21.40 -2.95
N ARG A 92 9.59 -22.47 -2.25
CA ARG A 92 10.96 -22.65 -1.77
C ARG A 92 11.94 -22.89 -2.93
N VAL A 93 13.20 -22.58 -2.67
CA VAL A 93 14.32 -22.88 -3.58
C VAL A 93 14.31 -24.38 -3.93
N GLY A 94 14.35 -24.69 -5.22
CA GLY A 94 14.37 -26.04 -5.74
C GLY A 94 13.12 -26.87 -5.51
N GLY A 95 12.05 -26.27 -4.94
CA GLY A 95 10.79 -26.97 -4.66
C GLY A 95 9.83 -26.99 -5.85
N ASP A 96 8.85 -27.87 -5.77
CA ASP A 96 7.73 -27.95 -6.69
C ASP A 96 6.53 -27.14 -6.13
N VAL A 97 5.87 -26.35 -6.96
CA VAL A 97 4.69 -25.57 -6.55
C VAL A 97 3.56 -26.44 -6.01
N GLU A 98 3.36 -27.62 -6.57
CA GLU A 98 2.27 -28.53 -6.16
C GLU A 98 2.42 -29.03 -4.72
N ASP A 99 3.64 -29.11 -4.21
CA ASP A 99 3.95 -29.59 -2.86
C ASP A 99 4.35 -28.45 -1.90
N ASP A 100 4.30 -27.20 -2.35
CA ASP A 100 4.74 -26.08 -1.54
C ASP A 100 3.69 -25.71 -0.48
N VAL A 101 4.11 -25.78 0.78
CA VAL A 101 3.24 -25.50 1.93
C VAL A 101 2.78 -24.03 1.95
N THR A 102 3.67 -23.11 1.60
CA THR A 102 3.35 -21.68 1.59
C THR A 102 2.27 -21.34 0.57
N LEU A 103 2.40 -21.86 -0.64
CA LEU A 103 1.39 -21.66 -1.69
C LEU A 103 0.07 -22.36 -1.33
N GLY A 104 0.14 -23.55 -0.73
CA GLY A 104 -1.04 -24.27 -0.23
C GLY A 104 -1.79 -23.47 0.83
N ASN A 105 -1.08 -22.85 1.77
CA ASN A 105 -1.69 -22.00 2.81
C ASN A 105 -2.39 -20.76 2.21
N LEU A 106 -1.85 -20.20 1.15
CA LEU A 106 -2.51 -19.09 0.43
C LEU A 106 -3.85 -19.51 -0.19
N LEU A 107 -3.87 -20.68 -0.82
CA LEU A 107 -5.12 -21.22 -1.39
C LEU A 107 -6.14 -21.54 -0.30
N ASP A 108 -5.69 -22.10 0.82
CA ASP A 108 -6.55 -22.49 1.96
C ASP A 108 -7.17 -21.28 2.66
N ALA A 109 -6.56 -20.11 2.55
CA ALA A 109 -7.15 -18.85 3.08
C ALA A 109 -8.49 -18.50 2.43
N GLY A 110 -8.75 -19.00 1.22
CA GLY A 110 -10.03 -18.85 0.52
C GLY A 110 -10.33 -17.47 -0.03
N THR A 111 -9.33 -16.60 -0.14
CA THR A 111 -9.48 -15.26 -0.73
C THR A 111 -9.39 -15.30 -2.25
N ASP A 112 -10.11 -14.41 -2.93
CA ASP A 112 -10.01 -14.27 -4.39
C ASP A 112 -8.67 -13.65 -4.82
N VAL A 113 -8.07 -12.86 -3.94
CA VAL A 113 -6.83 -12.13 -4.18
C VAL A 113 -5.74 -12.65 -3.24
N VAL A 114 -4.57 -12.84 -3.80
CA VAL A 114 -3.35 -13.17 -3.04
C VAL A 114 -2.22 -12.22 -3.41
N CYS A 115 -1.35 -11.95 -2.46
CA CYS A 115 -0.14 -11.16 -2.66
C CYS A 115 1.05 -11.99 -2.23
N ILE A 116 2.02 -12.18 -3.10
CA ILE A 116 3.23 -12.93 -2.79
C ILE A 116 4.45 -12.04 -2.86
N VAL A 117 5.34 -12.20 -1.88
CA VAL A 117 6.64 -11.53 -1.85
C VAL A 117 7.72 -12.45 -2.40
N GLY A 118 8.59 -11.89 -3.22
CA GLY A 118 9.77 -12.58 -3.72
C GLY A 118 10.94 -11.62 -3.84
N LYS A 119 12.16 -12.15 -3.74
CA LYS A 119 13.38 -11.35 -3.81
C LYS A 119 13.58 -10.79 -5.21
N CYS A 120 13.75 -9.47 -5.31
CA CYS A 120 14.01 -8.75 -6.56
C CYS A 120 15.38 -8.06 -6.55
N SER A 121 16.29 -8.55 -5.76
CA SER A 121 17.68 -8.12 -5.65
C SER A 121 18.60 -9.32 -5.87
N ALA A 122 19.56 -9.20 -6.78
CA ALA A 122 20.53 -10.26 -7.05
C ALA A 122 21.30 -10.64 -5.77
N TYR A 123 21.71 -9.67 -4.96
CA TYR A 123 22.39 -9.90 -3.69
C TYR A 123 21.56 -10.79 -2.77
N HIS A 124 20.28 -10.50 -2.59
CA HIS A 124 19.40 -11.27 -1.71
C HIS A 124 19.15 -12.69 -2.24
N VAL A 125 19.10 -12.86 -3.55
CA VAL A 125 18.96 -14.20 -4.15
C VAL A 125 20.22 -15.04 -3.97
N THR A 126 21.38 -14.49 -4.26
CA THR A 126 22.65 -15.24 -4.21
C THR A 126 23.17 -15.41 -2.78
N GLU A 127 23.07 -14.39 -1.93
CA GLU A 127 23.65 -14.40 -0.59
C GLU A 127 22.66 -14.81 0.52
N ALA A 128 21.39 -14.42 0.42
CA ALA A 128 20.40 -14.78 1.44
C ALA A 128 19.70 -16.11 1.11
N LEU A 129 19.20 -16.29 -0.10
CA LEU A 129 18.59 -17.55 -0.54
C LEU A 129 19.61 -18.59 -0.94
N ARG A 130 20.86 -18.21 -1.19
CA ARG A 130 21.97 -19.08 -1.59
C ARG A 130 21.65 -19.92 -2.82
N THR A 131 21.06 -19.29 -3.82
CA THR A 131 20.72 -19.95 -5.09
C THR A 131 21.15 -19.08 -6.27
N GLY A 132 21.03 -19.63 -7.49
CA GLY A 132 21.35 -18.91 -8.72
C GLY A 132 20.26 -17.93 -9.13
N LYS A 133 20.63 -16.99 -9.98
CA LYS A 133 19.70 -15.97 -10.50
C LYS A 133 18.53 -16.59 -11.28
N ASP A 134 18.78 -17.63 -12.08
CA ASP A 134 17.73 -18.31 -12.86
C ASP A 134 16.68 -18.95 -11.96
N GLU A 135 17.08 -19.56 -10.85
CA GLU A 135 16.16 -20.10 -9.87
C GLU A 135 15.38 -18.97 -9.17
N GLY A 136 16.04 -17.86 -8.88
CA GLY A 136 15.36 -16.69 -8.32
C GLY A 136 14.22 -16.18 -9.20
N VAL A 137 14.43 -16.10 -10.49
CA VAL A 137 13.39 -15.75 -11.48
C VAL A 137 12.30 -16.85 -11.53
N ALA A 138 12.69 -18.10 -11.57
CA ALA A 138 11.77 -19.24 -11.66
C ALA A 138 10.86 -19.35 -10.45
N MET A 139 11.38 -19.11 -9.24
CA MET A 139 10.57 -19.14 -8.01
C MET A 139 9.38 -18.18 -8.10
N VAL A 140 9.58 -16.99 -8.60
CA VAL A 140 8.54 -15.98 -8.78
C VAL A 140 7.57 -16.39 -9.88
N ALA A 141 8.07 -16.67 -11.07
CA ALA A 141 7.23 -17.00 -12.22
C ALA A 141 6.39 -18.26 -11.99
N ASP A 142 6.98 -19.31 -11.42
CA ASP A 142 6.27 -20.57 -11.14
C ASP A 142 5.15 -20.34 -10.12
N SER A 143 5.42 -19.56 -9.07
CA SER A 143 4.45 -19.27 -8.01
C SER A 143 3.27 -18.45 -8.53
N VAL A 144 3.55 -17.41 -9.32
CA VAL A 144 2.50 -16.61 -9.96
C VAL A 144 1.62 -17.49 -10.86
N ARG A 145 2.25 -18.27 -11.74
CA ARG A 145 1.54 -19.14 -12.68
C ARG A 145 0.65 -20.15 -11.95
N PHE A 146 1.16 -20.75 -10.87
CA PHE A 146 0.42 -21.72 -10.06
C PHE A 146 -0.83 -21.08 -9.44
N LEU A 147 -0.69 -19.92 -8.79
CA LEU A 147 -1.82 -19.24 -8.15
C LEU A 147 -2.83 -18.74 -9.19
N LYS A 148 -2.37 -18.26 -10.34
CA LYS A 148 -3.24 -17.89 -11.45
C LYS A 148 -4.03 -19.09 -11.98
N SER A 149 -3.41 -20.27 -12.07
CA SER A 149 -4.07 -21.51 -12.50
C SER A 149 -5.18 -21.95 -11.55
N HIS A 150 -5.13 -21.51 -10.29
CA HIS A 150 -6.17 -21.71 -9.28
C HIS A 150 -7.21 -20.58 -9.24
N GLY A 151 -7.24 -19.71 -10.24
CA GLY A 151 -8.25 -18.68 -10.38
C GLY A 151 -8.06 -17.45 -9.49
N ARG A 152 -6.89 -17.27 -8.90
CA ARG A 152 -6.61 -16.11 -8.04
C ARG A 152 -6.19 -14.89 -8.84
N THR A 153 -6.55 -13.69 -8.35
CA THR A 153 -5.86 -12.46 -8.68
C THR A 153 -4.56 -12.45 -7.90
N VAL A 154 -3.44 -12.19 -8.57
CA VAL A 154 -2.10 -12.32 -7.96
C VAL A 154 -1.35 -10.99 -8.08
N PHE A 155 -1.00 -10.42 -6.92
CA PHE A 155 -0.08 -9.29 -6.83
C PHE A 155 1.30 -9.82 -6.41
N PHE A 156 2.33 -9.30 -7.05
CA PHE A 156 3.72 -9.65 -6.73
C PHE A 156 4.42 -8.47 -6.09
N ASP A 157 4.81 -8.63 -4.82
CA ASP A 157 5.65 -7.67 -4.09
C ASP A 157 7.13 -7.96 -4.40
N ALA A 158 7.75 -7.08 -5.18
CA ALA A 158 9.15 -7.16 -5.57
C ALA A 158 10.05 -6.64 -4.44
N GLU A 159 10.39 -7.51 -3.50
CA GLU A 159 11.14 -7.15 -2.29
C GLU A 159 12.53 -6.62 -2.62
N HIS A 160 12.90 -5.51 -1.99
CA HIS A 160 14.16 -4.80 -2.21
C HIS A 160 14.35 -4.32 -3.66
N PHE A 161 13.26 -4.04 -4.37
CA PHE A 161 13.36 -3.67 -5.79
C PHE A 161 14.28 -2.45 -6.01
N PHE A 162 14.08 -1.35 -5.29
CA PHE A 162 14.82 -0.11 -5.56
C PHE A 162 16.32 -0.27 -5.33
N ASP A 163 16.71 -0.94 -4.27
CA ASP A 163 18.13 -1.24 -4.02
C ASP A 163 18.67 -2.28 -5.02
N GLY A 164 17.89 -3.30 -5.33
CA GLY A 164 18.27 -4.34 -6.28
C GLY A 164 18.39 -3.82 -7.71
N TYR A 165 17.50 -2.96 -8.14
CA TYR A 165 17.54 -2.34 -9.46
C TYR A 165 18.75 -1.41 -9.63
N ALA A 166 19.09 -0.66 -8.58
CA ALA A 166 20.28 0.19 -8.59
C ALA A 166 21.57 -0.64 -8.71
N ASP A 167 21.60 -1.82 -8.11
CA ASP A 167 22.77 -2.71 -8.08
C ASP A 167 22.88 -3.58 -9.36
N ASP A 168 21.78 -4.20 -9.75
CA ASP A 168 21.70 -5.08 -10.93
C ASP A 168 20.33 -4.89 -11.63
N PRO A 169 20.20 -3.87 -12.46
CA PRO A 169 18.92 -3.57 -13.12
C PRO A 169 18.44 -4.69 -14.05
N GLU A 170 19.34 -5.38 -14.72
CA GLU A 170 19.00 -6.49 -15.61
C GLU A 170 18.31 -7.62 -14.86
N PHE A 171 18.84 -8.04 -13.72
CA PHE A 171 18.26 -9.10 -12.91
C PHE A 171 16.88 -8.68 -12.35
N SER A 172 16.77 -7.48 -11.79
CA SER A 172 15.49 -7.01 -11.25
C SER A 172 14.40 -6.94 -12.32
N LEU A 173 14.73 -6.49 -13.53
CA LEU A 173 13.80 -6.50 -14.66
C LEU A 173 13.44 -7.92 -15.12
N ARG A 174 14.38 -8.87 -15.09
CA ARG A 174 14.09 -10.28 -15.41
C ARG A 174 13.05 -10.87 -14.44
N VAL A 175 13.16 -10.57 -13.16
CA VAL A 175 12.18 -11.02 -12.15
C VAL A 175 10.80 -10.45 -12.46
N LEU A 176 10.72 -9.15 -12.70
CA LEU A 176 9.45 -8.47 -13.01
C LEU A 176 8.83 -8.98 -14.31
N THR A 177 9.61 -9.11 -15.36
CA THR A 177 9.15 -9.63 -16.64
C THR A 177 8.66 -11.06 -16.51
N GLY A 178 9.38 -11.91 -15.77
CA GLY A 178 8.96 -13.29 -15.49
C GLY A 178 7.62 -13.35 -14.75
N ALA A 179 7.42 -12.50 -13.77
CA ALA A 179 6.15 -12.40 -13.05
C ALA A 179 5.01 -11.93 -13.97
N ALA A 180 5.25 -10.90 -14.77
CA ALA A 180 4.26 -10.38 -15.72
C ALA A 180 3.86 -11.43 -16.76
N GLU A 181 4.80 -12.12 -17.36
CA GLU A 181 4.58 -13.19 -18.34
C GLU A 181 3.83 -14.39 -17.72
N ALA A 182 4.06 -14.66 -16.44
CA ALA A 182 3.34 -15.70 -15.70
C ALA A 182 1.89 -15.30 -15.37
N GLY A 183 1.50 -14.05 -15.57
CA GLY A 183 0.15 -13.56 -15.40
C GLY A 183 -0.11 -12.71 -14.17
N ALA A 184 0.92 -12.19 -13.50
CA ALA A 184 0.72 -11.27 -12.37
C ALA A 184 -0.19 -10.11 -12.76
N ASP A 185 -1.13 -9.78 -11.89
CA ASP A 185 -2.09 -8.69 -12.13
C ASP A 185 -1.51 -7.32 -11.76
N CYS A 186 -0.53 -7.27 -10.88
CA CYS A 186 0.21 -6.06 -10.53
C CYS A 186 1.62 -6.44 -10.05
N LEU A 187 2.61 -5.65 -10.49
CA LEU A 187 3.98 -5.71 -10.00
C LEU A 187 4.19 -4.57 -9.01
N VAL A 188 4.35 -4.90 -7.74
CA VAL A 188 4.47 -3.90 -6.67
C VAL A 188 5.95 -3.73 -6.32
N LEU A 189 6.46 -2.52 -6.55
CA LEU A 189 7.87 -2.20 -6.33
C LEU A 189 8.06 -1.78 -4.86
N CYS A 190 8.88 -2.54 -4.13
CA CYS A 190 9.06 -2.33 -2.69
C CYS A 190 10.35 -1.55 -2.39
N ASP A 191 10.23 -0.48 -1.63
CA ASP A 191 11.34 0.19 -0.95
C ASP A 191 11.46 -0.38 0.46
N THR A 192 11.96 -1.60 0.56
CA THR A 192 11.93 -2.41 1.78
C THR A 192 12.73 -1.77 2.91
N ASN A 193 13.87 -1.17 2.59
CA ASN A 193 14.70 -0.46 3.57
C ASN A 193 14.26 1.00 3.81
N GLY A 194 13.36 1.52 2.98
CA GLY A 194 12.85 2.88 3.12
C GLY A 194 13.88 3.98 2.81
N GLY A 195 14.98 3.64 2.15
CA GLY A 195 16.11 4.54 1.93
C GLY A 195 16.03 5.41 0.68
N SER A 196 14.99 5.29 -0.12
CA SER A 196 14.88 6.02 -1.39
C SER A 196 14.29 7.42 -1.22
N LEU A 197 14.76 8.35 -2.04
CA LEU A 197 14.19 9.69 -2.16
C LEU A 197 13.26 9.78 -3.37
N PRO A 198 12.37 10.79 -3.44
CA PRO A 198 11.33 10.85 -4.48
C PRO A 198 11.83 10.81 -5.92
N SER A 199 12.96 11.45 -6.23
CA SER A 199 13.51 11.44 -7.59
C SER A 199 13.92 10.04 -8.06
N ARG A 200 14.47 9.22 -7.14
CA ARG A 200 14.84 7.83 -7.41
C ARG A 200 13.58 6.97 -7.66
N ILE A 201 12.57 7.13 -6.82
CA ILE A 201 11.30 6.42 -6.97
C ILE A 201 10.68 6.75 -8.33
N GLU A 202 10.56 8.02 -8.66
CA GLU A 202 9.96 8.45 -9.94
C GLU A 202 10.72 7.88 -11.14
N SER A 203 12.05 7.99 -11.15
CA SER A 203 12.89 7.52 -12.24
C SER A 203 12.78 6.01 -12.44
N MET A 204 12.90 5.22 -11.37
CA MET A 204 12.87 3.76 -11.45
C MET A 204 11.49 3.21 -11.76
N VAL A 205 10.42 3.79 -11.18
CA VAL A 205 9.05 3.40 -11.54
C VAL A 205 8.79 3.67 -13.02
N ARG A 206 9.23 4.81 -13.53
CA ARG A 206 9.09 5.16 -14.95
C ARG A 206 9.77 4.15 -15.85
N ASP A 207 10.97 3.70 -15.50
CA ASP A 207 11.69 2.65 -16.23
C ASP A 207 10.90 1.34 -16.27
N VAL A 208 10.32 0.92 -15.15
CA VAL A 208 9.53 -0.31 -15.06
C VAL A 208 8.25 -0.20 -15.90
N VAL A 209 7.52 0.89 -15.78
CA VAL A 209 6.28 1.12 -16.54
C VAL A 209 6.55 1.06 -18.04
N ALA A 210 7.69 1.56 -18.50
CA ALA A 210 8.09 1.47 -19.91
C ALA A 210 8.51 0.06 -20.33
N ALA A 211 8.97 -0.77 -19.40
CA ALA A 211 9.58 -2.09 -19.72
C ALA A 211 8.57 -3.26 -19.62
N VAL A 212 7.45 -3.10 -18.91
CA VAL A 212 6.49 -4.19 -18.68
C VAL A 212 5.11 -3.83 -19.22
N ASP A 213 4.38 -4.85 -19.66
CA ASP A 213 2.97 -4.74 -20.04
C ASP A 213 2.09 -5.30 -18.93
N CYS A 214 2.11 -4.63 -17.79
CA CYS A 214 1.43 -5.04 -16.57
C CYS A 214 1.22 -3.80 -15.69
N ALA A 215 0.20 -3.79 -14.87
CA ALA A 215 0.02 -2.74 -13.87
C ALA A 215 1.21 -2.73 -12.88
N VAL A 216 1.62 -1.54 -12.49
CA VAL A 216 2.72 -1.31 -11.55
C VAL A 216 2.19 -0.61 -10.32
N GLY A 217 2.64 -1.06 -9.15
CA GLY A 217 2.34 -0.45 -7.86
C GLY A 217 3.59 -0.13 -7.07
N VAL A 218 3.42 0.50 -5.92
CA VAL A 218 4.51 0.82 -5.00
C VAL A 218 4.15 0.44 -3.56
N HIS A 219 5.16 0.02 -2.82
CA HIS A 219 5.09 -0.34 -1.40
C HIS A 219 6.31 0.27 -0.69
N LEU A 220 6.08 1.29 0.13
CA LEU A 220 7.15 2.17 0.60
C LEU A 220 7.17 2.22 2.12
N HIS A 221 8.39 2.28 2.67
CA HIS A 221 8.63 2.54 4.09
C HIS A 221 9.09 3.98 4.29
N ASN A 222 8.92 4.50 5.51
CA ASN A 222 9.07 5.95 5.78
C ASN A 222 10.42 6.32 6.41
N ASP A 223 11.47 5.52 6.20
CA ASP A 223 12.74 5.68 6.90
C ASP A 223 13.47 6.99 6.58
N THR A 224 13.28 7.53 5.38
CA THR A 224 13.78 8.87 5.00
C THR A 224 12.81 10.01 5.33
N GLY A 225 11.63 9.70 5.88
CA GLY A 225 10.57 10.68 6.05
C GLY A 225 9.82 11.02 4.76
N CYS A 226 10.06 10.28 3.68
CA CYS A 226 9.52 10.57 2.35
C CYS A 226 8.46 9.56 1.89
N GLY A 227 7.94 8.71 2.77
CA GLY A 227 7.01 7.65 2.37
C GLY A 227 5.81 8.15 1.57
N VAL A 228 5.16 9.21 2.01
CA VAL A 228 4.03 9.82 1.29
C VAL A 228 4.50 10.43 -0.04
N ALA A 229 5.54 11.25 -0.01
CA ALA A 229 6.08 11.88 -1.22
C ALA A 229 6.53 10.84 -2.26
N ASN A 230 7.14 9.75 -1.80
CA ASN A 230 7.56 8.63 -2.66
C ASN A 230 6.37 7.93 -3.32
N ALA A 231 5.26 7.73 -2.58
CA ALA A 231 4.04 7.16 -3.15
C ALA A 231 3.47 8.05 -4.26
N LEU A 232 3.41 9.35 -4.03
CA LEU A 232 2.94 10.32 -5.03
C LEU A 232 3.88 10.36 -6.25
N ALA A 233 5.20 10.33 -6.04
CA ALA A 233 6.18 10.25 -7.12
C ALA A 233 6.00 8.99 -7.97
N GLY A 234 5.70 7.85 -7.34
CA GLY A 234 5.38 6.61 -8.05
C GLY A 234 4.16 6.74 -8.95
N VAL A 235 3.11 7.37 -8.46
CA VAL A 235 1.88 7.62 -9.25
C VAL A 235 2.15 8.56 -10.42
N VAL A 236 2.93 9.63 -10.22
CA VAL A 236 3.36 10.52 -11.30
C VAL A 236 4.10 9.75 -12.38
N ALA A 237 4.90 8.74 -12.01
CA ALA A 237 5.65 7.91 -12.93
C ALA A 237 4.81 6.80 -13.60
N GLY A 238 3.55 6.62 -13.24
CA GLY A 238 2.63 5.69 -13.87
C GLY A 238 2.14 4.53 -13.00
N ALA A 239 2.49 4.49 -11.72
CA ALA A 239 1.93 3.51 -10.80
C ALA A 239 0.43 3.74 -10.60
N THR A 240 -0.34 2.65 -10.60
CA THR A 240 -1.81 2.66 -10.46
C THR A 240 -2.29 1.93 -9.21
N HIS A 241 -1.38 1.54 -8.34
CA HIS A 241 -1.64 0.75 -7.14
C HIS A 241 -0.66 1.19 -6.05
N VAL A 242 -1.18 1.59 -4.90
CA VAL A 242 -0.38 2.05 -3.77
C VAL A 242 -0.71 1.19 -2.55
N GLN A 243 0.31 0.54 -2.01
CA GLN A 243 0.23 -0.18 -0.74
C GLN A 243 0.76 0.70 0.39
N GLY A 244 0.09 0.65 1.52
CA GLY A 244 0.48 1.37 2.72
C GLY A 244 -0.37 0.97 3.91
N THR A 245 -0.26 1.72 4.99
CA THR A 245 -1.04 1.48 6.20
C THR A 245 -1.81 2.73 6.61
N ILE A 246 -2.97 2.54 7.21
CA ILE A 246 -3.66 3.65 7.86
C ILE A 246 -2.79 4.15 9.01
N ASN A 247 -2.64 5.46 9.12
CA ASN A 247 -1.82 6.13 10.13
C ASN A 247 -0.32 5.84 10.05
N GLY A 248 0.14 5.16 9.00
CA GLY A 248 1.56 4.89 8.78
C GLY A 248 2.15 3.81 9.70
N TYR A 249 1.34 2.94 10.28
CA TYR A 249 1.84 1.86 11.13
C TYR A 249 2.81 0.95 10.38
N GLY A 250 3.79 0.40 11.08
CA GLY A 250 4.77 -0.52 10.54
C GLY A 250 6.06 -0.55 11.36
N GLU A 251 6.91 -1.50 11.06
CA GLU A 251 8.20 -1.63 11.75
C GLU A 251 9.10 -0.42 11.53
N ARG A 252 10.06 -0.26 12.40
CA ARG A 252 10.99 0.90 12.46
C ARG A 252 10.20 2.21 12.60
N VAL A 253 10.10 3.00 11.54
CA VAL A 253 9.39 4.29 11.51
C VAL A 253 8.08 4.25 10.73
N GLY A 254 7.65 3.05 10.33
CA GLY A 254 6.37 2.82 9.68
C GLY A 254 6.42 2.69 8.17
N ASN A 255 5.28 2.31 7.63
CA ASN A 255 4.98 2.33 6.20
C ASN A 255 4.57 3.74 5.76
N CYS A 256 4.45 3.95 4.46
CA CYS A 256 3.83 5.18 3.98
C CYS A 256 2.38 5.27 4.48
N ASP A 257 2.01 6.45 4.97
CA ASP A 257 0.69 6.71 5.55
C ASP A 257 -0.36 6.90 4.45
N LEU A 258 -1.31 5.97 4.36
CA LEU A 258 -2.39 6.05 3.37
C LEU A 258 -3.30 7.26 3.56
N VAL A 259 -3.38 7.82 4.77
CA VAL A 259 -4.27 8.98 5.05
C VAL A 259 -3.90 10.17 4.17
N PRO A 260 -2.70 10.76 4.27
CA PRO A 260 -2.34 11.87 3.38
C PRO A 260 -2.17 11.44 1.92
N ILE A 261 -1.82 10.18 1.64
CA ILE A 261 -1.73 9.68 0.26
C ILE A 261 -3.10 9.75 -0.42
N ILE A 262 -4.13 9.20 0.19
CA ILE A 262 -5.50 9.23 -0.34
C ILE A 262 -5.97 10.67 -0.54
N ALA A 263 -5.80 11.51 0.47
CA ALA A 263 -6.24 12.90 0.42
C ALA A 263 -5.50 13.69 -0.67
N ASN A 264 -4.18 13.54 -0.78
CA ASN A 264 -3.38 14.22 -1.80
C ASN A 264 -3.74 13.77 -3.22
N LEU A 265 -3.87 12.46 -3.44
CA LEU A 265 -4.27 11.94 -4.76
C LEU A 265 -5.62 12.50 -5.17
N THR A 266 -6.60 12.49 -4.27
CA THR A 266 -7.97 12.92 -4.56
C THR A 266 -8.08 14.43 -4.70
N LEU A 267 -7.58 15.19 -3.71
CA LEU A 267 -7.84 16.64 -3.59
C LEU A 267 -6.82 17.51 -4.31
N LYS A 268 -5.56 17.06 -4.41
CA LYS A 268 -4.46 17.84 -5.00
C LYS A 268 -4.12 17.42 -6.42
N MET A 269 -4.29 16.15 -6.74
CA MET A 269 -3.88 15.57 -8.01
C MET A 269 -5.06 15.19 -8.92
N GLY A 270 -6.28 15.20 -8.40
CA GLY A 270 -7.48 14.88 -9.18
C GLY A 270 -7.57 13.41 -9.61
N VAL A 271 -6.93 12.51 -8.83
CA VAL A 271 -6.93 11.08 -9.08
C VAL A 271 -8.00 10.41 -8.23
N GLU A 272 -8.86 9.59 -8.85
CA GLU A 272 -9.88 8.85 -8.14
C GLU A 272 -9.26 7.74 -7.27
N THR A 273 -9.67 7.64 -6.01
CA THR A 273 -9.18 6.63 -5.05
C THR A 273 -10.33 5.90 -4.37
N LEU A 274 -11.05 6.54 -3.46
CA LEU A 274 -12.17 5.96 -2.72
C LEU A 274 -13.47 6.10 -3.51
N PRO A 275 -14.53 5.33 -3.17
CA PRO A 275 -15.85 5.56 -3.70
C PRO A 275 -16.32 6.99 -3.44
N GLU A 276 -17.21 7.50 -4.30
CA GLU A 276 -17.76 8.85 -4.16
C GLU A 276 -18.38 9.06 -2.77
N GLY A 277 -18.02 10.18 -2.13
CA GLY A 277 -18.52 10.55 -0.80
C GLY A 277 -17.76 9.91 0.36
N HIS A 278 -16.89 8.94 0.12
CA HIS A 278 -16.18 8.23 1.19
C HIS A 278 -14.97 8.98 1.77
N LEU A 279 -14.45 10.00 1.07
CA LEU A 279 -13.30 10.75 1.58
C LEU A 279 -13.59 11.41 2.94
N ALA A 280 -14.84 11.79 3.21
CA ALA A 280 -15.29 12.34 4.50
C ALA A 280 -15.18 11.32 5.66
N GLU A 281 -15.04 10.03 5.36
CA GLU A 281 -14.80 8.98 6.36
C GLU A 281 -13.33 8.89 6.81
N LEU A 282 -12.44 9.62 6.18
CA LEU A 282 -10.99 9.51 6.43
C LEU A 282 -10.63 9.81 7.88
N THR A 283 -11.11 10.92 8.43
CA THR A 283 -10.85 11.29 9.84
C THR A 283 -11.50 10.30 10.83
N PRO A 284 -12.81 10.00 10.74
CA PRO A 284 -13.42 9.03 11.67
C PRO A 284 -12.74 7.67 11.62
N VAL A 285 -12.42 7.15 10.44
CA VAL A 285 -11.78 5.83 10.29
C VAL A 285 -10.36 5.85 10.86
N ALA A 286 -9.56 6.87 10.54
CA ALA A 286 -8.20 7.00 11.08
C ALA A 286 -8.19 7.01 12.61
N HIS A 287 -9.09 7.74 13.23
CA HIS A 287 -9.22 7.82 14.70
C HIS A 287 -9.74 6.51 15.31
N HIS A 288 -10.72 5.87 14.69
CA HIS A 288 -11.26 4.61 15.18
C HIS A 288 -10.24 3.48 15.08
N VAL A 289 -9.46 3.42 13.99
CA VAL A 289 -8.38 2.43 13.89
C VAL A 289 -7.32 2.67 14.97
N ALA A 290 -6.96 3.93 15.27
CA ALA A 290 -6.03 4.24 16.34
C ALA A 290 -6.53 3.72 17.70
N GLU A 291 -7.82 3.84 17.99
CA GLU A 291 -8.43 3.27 19.19
C GLU A 291 -8.33 1.73 19.20
N LEU A 292 -8.63 1.08 18.09
CA LEU A 292 -8.60 -0.39 17.98
C LEU A 292 -7.19 -0.96 18.12
N VAL A 293 -6.17 -0.28 17.59
CA VAL A 293 -4.77 -0.71 17.75
C VAL A 293 -4.18 -0.31 19.10
N ASN A 294 -4.92 0.49 19.87
CA ASN A 294 -4.49 1.02 21.17
C ASN A 294 -3.14 1.77 21.08
N PHE A 295 -3.00 2.59 20.07
CA PHE A 295 -1.84 3.42 19.82
C PHE A 295 -2.32 4.87 19.66
N ALA A 296 -1.81 5.79 20.50
CA ALA A 296 -2.28 7.16 20.54
C ALA A 296 -2.21 7.81 19.16
N ALA A 297 -3.31 8.44 18.72
CA ALA A 297 -3.34 9.19 17.48
C ALA A 297 -2.39 10.38 17.55
N ASP A 298 -1.67 10.63 16.46
CA ASP A 298 -0.82 11.81 16.32
C ASP A 298 -1.69 13.05 16.09
N PRO A 299 -1.70 14.04 17.02
CA PRO A 299 -2.51 15.24 16.83
C PRO A 299 -2.05 16.10 15.65
N GLN A 300 -0.81 15.93 15.19
CA GLN A 300 -0.23 16.66 14.07
C GLN A 300 -0.30 15.88 12.74
N GLN A 301 -1.00 14.75 12.70
CA GLN A 301 -1.14 13.98 11.47
C GLN A 301 -1.81 14.85 10.39
N PRO A 302 -1.23 14.93 9.18
CA PRO A 302 -1.84 15.68 8.09
C PRO A 302 -3.29 15.26 7.84
N TYR A 303 -4.15 16.21 7.57
CA TYR A 303 -5.58 16.07 7.25
C TYR A 303 -6.48 15.65 8.40
N VAL A 304 -6.10 14.67 9.21
CA VAL A 304 -7.02 14.04 10.18
C VAL A 304 -6.66 14.32 11.64
N GLY A 305 -5.45 14.79 11.90
CA GLY A 305 -5.00 15.08 13.26
C GLY A 305 -5.85 16.15 13.95
N ALA A 306 -5.91 16.12 15.26
CA ALA A 306 -6.70 17.06 16.04
C ALA A 306 -6.27 18.53 15.82
N THR A 307 -5.01 18.76 15.48
CA THR A 307 -4.47 20.11 15.24
C THR A 307 -4.32 20.45 13.76
N ALA A 308 -4.70 19.57 12.84
CA ALA A 308 -4.46 19.73 11.40
C ALA A 308 -5.09 21.04 10.85
N PHE A 309 -6.22 21.46 11.41
CA PHE A 309 -6.93 22.69 11.02
C PHE A 309 -7.19 23.57 12.24
N ALA A 310 -6.25 23.61 13.17
CA ALA A 310 -6.32 24.44 14.36
C ALA A 310 -5.61 25.78 14.13
N HIS A 311 -6.28 26.87 14.47
CA HIS A 311 -5.78 28.24 14.35
C HIS A 311 -5.74 28.92 15.70
N LYS A 312 -4.73 29.77 15.93
CA LYS A 312 -4.73 30.62 17.13
C LYS A 312 -5.73 31.77 16.96
N ALA A 313 -6.39 32.12 18.05
CA ALA A 313 -7.29 33.29 18.11
C ALA A 313 -6.56 34.60 17.75
N GLY A 314 -7.31 35.60 17.27
CA GLY A 314 -6.81 36.92 16.92
C GLY A 314 -7.08 37.30 15.47
N LEU A 315 -6.11 37.94 14.79
CA LEU A 315 -6.25 38.40 13.40
C LEU A 315 -6.59 37.25 12.44
N HIS A 316 -6.04 36.10 12.64
CA HIS A 316 -6.33 34.89 11.86
C HIS A 316 -7.80 34.49 11.95
N THR A 317 -8.41 34.56 13.13
CA THR A 317 -9.84 34.24 13.33
C THR A 317 -10.75 35.10 12.48
N SER A 318 -10.52 36.43 12.47
CA SER A 318 -11.31 37.38 11.69
C SER A 318 -11.09 37.20 10.18
N ALA A 319 -9.87 36.91 9.76
CA ALA A 319 -9.53 36.72 8.36
C ALA A 319 -10.10 35.38 7.83
N ILE A 320 -10.07 34.32 8.63
CA ILE A 320 -10.66 33.00 8.28
C ILE A 320 -12.18 33.11 8.15
N ALA A 321 -12.83 33.88 9.01
CA ALA A 321 -14.28 34.16 8.93
C ALA A 321 -14.68 34.85 7.61
N ARG A 322 -13.76 35.62 7.00
CA ARG A 322 -14.00 36.30 5.73
C ARG A 322 -13.61 35.46 4.51
N ARG A 323 -12.49 34.78 4.57
CA ARG A 323 -11.97 33.97 3.47
C ARG A 323 -11.17 32.77 4.00
N ARG A 324 -11.89 31.68 4.29
CA ARG A 324 -11.36 30.47 4.87
C ARG A 324 -10.27 29.81 4.02
N ASP A 325 -10.46 29.75 2.71
CA ASP A 325 -9.52 29.14 1.76
C ASP A 325 -8.17 29.85 1.66
N ALA A 326 -8.04 31.07 2.19
CA ALA A 326 -6.76 31.74 2.29
C ALA A 326 -5.86 31.21 3.42
N TYR A 327 -6.41 30.48 4.37
CA TYR A 327 -5.71 29.97 5.56
C TYR A 327 -5.76 28.46 5.72
N GLU A 328 -6.59 27.79 4.94
CA GLU A 328 -6.73 26.33 4.95
C GLU A 328 -6.52 25.81 3.52
N HIS A 329 -5.60 24.86 3.35
CA HIS A 329 -5.23 24.35 2.03
C HIS A 329 -6.31 23.49 1.37
N VAL A 330 -7.24 22.97 2.17
CA VAL A 330 -8.47 22.30 1.74
C VAL A 330 -9.58 22.62 2.74
N ALA A 331 -10.84 22.44 2.37
CA ALA A 331 -11.94 22.47 3.32
C ALA A 331 -11.85 21.23 4.23
N PRO A 332 -11.70 21.37 5.55
CA PRO A 332 -11.52 20.23 6.45
C PRO A 332 -12.64 19.19 6.38
N GLU A 333 -13.86 19.61 6.10
CA GLU A 333 -15.04 18.75 6.03
C GLU A 333 -14.94 17.73 4.89
N LEU A 334 -14.13 17.99 3.86
CA LEU A 334 -13.91 17.05 2.77
C LEU A 334 -13.27 15.74 3.24
N VAL A 335 -12.46 15.83 4.31
CA VAL A 335 -11.82 14.66 4.93
C VAL A 335 -12.46 14.28 6.26
N GLY A 336 -13.61 14.85 6.60
CA GLY A 336 -14.34 14.57 7.84
C GLY A 336 -13.75 15.25 9.09
N ASN A 337 -12.89 16.24 8.91
CA ASN A 337 -12.33 17.04 10.00
C ASN A 337 -13.08 18.39 10.11
N GLY A 338 -12.66 19.26 11.00
CA GLY A 338 -13.25 20.57 11.22
C GLY A 338 -12.23 21.63 11.58
N THR A 339 -12.56 22.89 11.33
CA THR A 339 -11.77 24.03 11.76
C THR A 339 -11.88 24.19 13.27
N ARG A 340 -10.75 24.41 13.94
CA ARG A 340 -10.67 24.70 15.39
C ARG A 340 -9.94 26.01 15.62
N PHE A 341 -10.42 26.77 16.59
CA PHE A 341 -9.75 27.98 17.08
C PHE A 341 -9.23 27.72 18.50
N LEU A 342 -7.93 27.94 18.67
CA LEU A 342 -7.29 27.81 19.97
C LEU A 342 -7.37 29.15 20.72
N VAL A 343 -7.85 29.11 21.95
CA VAL A 343 -7.81 30.29 22.83
C VAL A 343 -6.39 30.41 23.38
N SER A 344 -5.71 31.53 23.09
CA SER A 344 -4.44 31.81 23.74
C SER A 344 -4.72 32.25 25.18
N GLU A 345 -4.16 31.54 26.16
CA GLU A 345 -4.02 32.08 27.48
C GLU A 345 -3.02 33.25 27.42
N MET A 346 -3.48 34.46 27.78
CA MET A 346 -2.61 35.62 27.92
C MET A 346 -1.86 35.53 29.24
#